data_c645830c60d3cea0510a585765f31d4c
#
_entry.id   c645830c60d3cea0510a585765f31d4c
#
_cell.length_a   1.000
_cell.length_b   1.000
_cell.length_c   1.000
_cell.angle_alpha   90.00
_cell.angle_beta   90.00
_cell.angle_gamma   90.00
#
_symmetry.space_group_name_H-M   'P 1'
#
loop_
_entity.id
_entity.type
_entity.pdbx_description
1 polymer ?
#
loop_
_entity_poly.entity_id
_entity_poly.type
_entity_poly.pdbx_seq_one_letter_code
_entity_poly.pdbx_strand_id
1 'polypeptide(L)'
;MNNLHVLNLSAYTSPVVSETNRENWVDFLTEDGDQYFQFLIERYSNSTTNNAIINNVARLIYGKGLSALDANKKPNEYAQMMSLFNKEDVRKMVLDRKMFGQFAIQVHYNDKHDKILKAYHIPVNLLRAEKCDKDGQITGYYYSDNWDDTKKFAPIRFNAFGYSKEKIEILYSKPYSVGMKYYAYPDYQGAVPYTLLEEEIADYLINEVQNGFSGTKVVNFNNGVPTDEQQQIISNKVLDKLTGSRGQKVIVAFNNNAESKTTVEDIPLNDAPEHYTYLSEECLRKIMLGHNITSPLLFGVASTNGFSSNAEELKNSSILFDNMVIRPFQEELLDAF
;
A
#
# COMPACT_ATOMS: atom_id res chain seq x y z
N MET A 1 21.44 41.86 -4.97
CA MET A 1 20.20 41.23 -4.49
C MET A 1 20.44 39.74 -4.52
N ASN A 2 20.51 39.10 -3.36
CA ASN A 2 20.78 37.66 -3.30
C ASN A 2 19.51 36.91 -3.68
N ASN A 3 19.49 36.32 -4.86
CA ASN A 3 18.43 35.37 -5.24
C ASN A 3 18.70 34.03 -4.57
N LEU A 4 18.18 33.88 -3.35
CA LEU A 4 18.07 32.58 -2.72
C LEU A 4 16.96 31.81 -3.44
N HIS A 5 17.32 30.89 -4.31
CA HIS A 5 16.37 29.93 -4.85
C HIS A 5 16.04 28.92 -3.74
N VAL A 6 14.97 29.18 -3.01
CA VAL A 6 14.36 28.19 -2.12
C VAL A 6 13.66 27.17 -3.03
N LEU A 7 14.21 25.98 -3.16
CA LEU A 7 13.47 24.82 -3.68
C LEU A 7 12.36 24.53 -2.68
N ASN A 8 11.12 24.80 -3.06
CA ASN A 8 9.97 24.28 -2.35
C ASN A 8 10.03 22.74 -2.46
N LEU A 9 10.43 22.11 -1.40
CA LEU A 9 10.14 20.69 -1.20
C LEU A 9 8.61 20.61 -1.18
N SER A 10 8.02 19.88 -2.10
CA SER A 10 6.58 19.68 -2.15
C SER A 10 6.10 19.21 -0.78
N ALA A 11 5.24 19.99 -0.15
CA ALA A 11 4.63 19.62 1.11
C ALA A 11 3.86 18.30 0.86
N TYR A 12 4.16 17.26 1.67
CA TYR A 12 3.38 16.03 1.65
C TYR A 12 1.92 16.37 1.96
N THR A 13 1.03 16.07 1.03
CA THR A 13 -0.40 16.06 1.26
C THR A 13 -0.84 14.61 1.44
N SER A 14 -1.57 14.34 2.53
CA SER A 14 -2.15 13.01 2.73
C SER A 14 -3.06 12.70 1.56
N PRO A 15 -2.89 11.54 0.87
CA PRO A 15 -3.68 11.27 -0.33
C PRO A 15 -5.17 11.24 0.01
N VAL A 16 -5.89 12.21 -0.53
CA VAL A 16 -7.35 12.22 -0.54
C VAL A 16 -7.78 11.29 -1.65
N VAL A 17 -8.50 10.24 -1.29
CA VAL A 17 -8.94 9.22 -2.26
C VAL A 17 -10.32 9.59 -2.77
N SER A 18 -10.53 9.49 -4.07
CA SER A 18 -11.79 9.85 -4.72
C SER A 18 -12.31 8.77 -5.67
N GLU A 19 -13.65 8.69 -5.76
CA GLU A 19 -14.36 7.93 -6.79
C GLU A 19 -14.66 8.84 -7.97
N THR A 20 -13.88 8.71 -9.06
CA THR A 20 -13.97 9.58 -10.22
C THR A 20 -14.76 8.93 -11.34
N ASN A 21 -15.90 9.56 -11.73
CA ASN A 21 -16.74 9.09 -12.82
C ASN A 21 -16.06 9.26 -14.19
N ARG A 22 -15.88 8.15 -14.91
CA ARG A 22 -15.55 8.13 -16.35
C ARG A 22 -16.81 7.95 -17.19
N GLU A 23 -16.68 7.71 -18.48
CA GLU A 23 -17.82 7.53 -19.35
C GLU A 23 -18.70 6.32 -18.91
N ASN A 24 -18.11 5.16 -18.72
CA ASN A 24 -18.82 3.90 -18.42
C ASN A 24 -18.57 3.35 -17.02
N TRP A 25 -17.42 3.66 -16.41
CA TRP A 25 -17.00 3.13 -15.10
C TRP A 25 -16.61 4.25 -14.13
N VAL A 26 -16.31 3.85 -12.91
CA VAL A 26 -15.82 4.73 -11.85
C VAL A 26 -14.40 4.34 -11.50
N ASP A 27 -13.47 5.28 -11.61
CA ASP A 27 -12.09 5.10 -11.16
C ASP A 27 -11.97 5.33 -9.64
N PHE A 28 -11.00 4.67 -9.04
CA PHE A 28 -10.63 4.82 -7.65
C PHE A 28 -9.22 5.41 -7.59
N LEU A 29 -9.14 6.73 -7.37
CA LEU A 29 -7.91 7.50 -7.56
C LEU A 29 -7.45 8.17 -6.28
N THR A 30 -6.13 8.38 -6.16
CA THR A 30 -5.53 9.33 -5.22
C THR A 30 -5.79 10.78 -5.68
N GLU A 31 -5.48 11.76 -4.85
CA GLU A 31 -5.60 13.19 -5.21
C GLU A 31 -4.71 13.55 -6.40
N ASP A 32 -3.53 12.92 -6.51
CA ASP A 32 -2.59 13.12 -7.61
C ASP A 32 -3.07 12.47 -8.92
N GLY A 33 -4.18 11.72 -8.88
CA GLY A 33 -4.78 11.05 -10.03
C GLY A 33 -4.26 9.64 -10.28
N ASP A 34 -3.41 9.13 -9.41
CA ASP A 34 -2.89 7.76 -9.50
C ASP A 34 -3.94 6.74 -9.08
N GLN A 35 -3.82 5.53 -9.61
CA GLN A 35 -4.71 4.41 -9.25
C GLN A 35 -4.50 4.02 -7.78
N TYR A 36 -5.55 4.14 -6.97
CA TYR A 36 -5.46 3.89 -5.53
C TYR A 36 -5.06 2.45 -5.19
N PHE A 37 -5.53 1.46 -5.94
CA PHE A 37 -5.11 0.07 -5.75
C PHE A 37 -3.60 -0.11 -6.00
N GLN A 38 -3.06 0.56 -7.03
CA GLN A 38 -1.63 0.52 -7.33
C GLN A 38 -0.82 1.18 -6.20
N PHE A 39 -1.28 2.30 -5.69
CA PHE A 39 -0.70 2.97 -4.52
C PHE A 39 -0.65 2.03 -3.30
N LEU A 40 -1.73 1.28 -3.01
CA LEU A 40 -1.73 0.29 -1.93
C LEU A 40 -0.75 -0.87 -2.17
N ILE A 41 -0.57 -1.31 -3.42
CA ILE A 41 0.43 -2.34 -3.80
C ILE A 41 1.84 -1.85 -3.50
N GLU A 42 2.14 -0.60 -3.81
CA GLU A 42 3.43 0.03 -3.50
C GLU A 42 3.66 0.11 -1.99
N ARG A 43 2.66 0.56 -1.22
CA ARG A 43 2.73 0.57 0.26
C ARG A 43 2.94 -0.83 0.85
N TYR A 44 2.31 -1.84 0.27
CA TYR A 44 2.53 -3.24 0.65
C TYR A 44 3.94 -3.72 0.31
N SER A 45 4.48 -3.34 -0.83
CA SER A 45 5.80 -3.81 -1.29
C SER A 45 6.96 -3.13 -0.58
N ASN A 46 6.81 -1.84 -0.25
CA ASN A 46 7.90 -0.99 0.21
C ASN A 46 7.94 -0.79 1.74
N SER A 47 6.82 -1.00 2.45
CA SER A 47 6.80 -0.95 3.91
C SER A 47 6.94 -2.35 4.51
N THR A 48 8.04 -2.60 5.20
CA THR A 48 8.36 -3.88 5.83
C THR A 48 7.31 -4.27 6.87
N THR A 49 6.92 -3.34 7.72
CA THR A 49 5.93 -3.56 8.78
C THR A 49 4.56 -3.88 8.20
N ASN A 50 4.11 -3.07 7.24
CA ASN A 50 2.81 -3.26 6.59
C ASN A 50 2.72 -4.61 5.86
N ASN A 51 3.77 -4.96 5.10
CA ASN A 51 3.88 -6.25 4.41
C ASN A 51 3.76 -7.43 5.37
N ALA A 52 4.56 -7.42 6.44
CA ALA A 52 4.58 -8.50 7.43
C ALA A 52 3.20 -8.67 8.10
N ILE A 53 2.55 -7.57 8.48
CA ILE A 53 1.24 -7.61 9.12
C ILE A 53 0.17 -8.12 8.16
N ILE A 54 0.05 -7.56 6.96
CA ILE A 54 -0.95 -7.99 5.97
C ILE A 54 -0.84 -9.48 5.69
N ASN A 55 0.38 -9.99 5.43
CA ASN A 55 0.59 -11.41 5.15
C ASN A 55 0.24 -12.31 6.35
N ASN A 56 0.64 -11.93 7.55
CA ASN A 56 0.37 -12.72 8.75
C ASN A 56 -1.12 -12.72 9.11
N VAL A 57 -1.78 -11.56 9.06
CA VAL A 57 -3.22 -11.44 9.30
C VAL A 57 -4.01 -12.24 8.26
N ALA A 58 -3.66 -12.14 6.98
CA ALA A 58 -4.30 -12.93 5.93
C ALA A 58 -4.15 -14.46 6.18
N ARG A 59 -2.98 -14.92 6.64
CA ARG A 59 -2.77 -16.34 7.02
C ARG A 59 -3.64 -16.74 8.22
N LEU A 60 -3.79 -15.89 9.21
CA LEU A 60 -4.65 -16.14 10.37
C LEU A 60 -6.13 -16.19 9.99
N ILE A 61 -6.60 -15.25 9.15
CA ILE A 61 -7.96 -15.23 8.62
C ILE A 61 -8.24 -16.51 7.82
N TYR A 62 -7.35 -16.91 6.92
CA TYR A 62 -7.49 -18.15 6.16
C TYR A 62 -7.52 -19.39 7.07
N GLY A 63 -6.69 -19.43 8.11
CA GLY A 63 -6.60 -20.50 9.10
C GLY A 63 -6.43 -21.88 8.44
N LYS A 64 -7.44 -22.74 8.60
CA LYS A 64 -7.52 -24.07 7.99
C LYS A 64 -8.26 -24.08 6.65
N GLY A 65 -8.75 -22.94 6.18
CA GLY A 65 -9.59 -22.80 5.01
C GLY A 65 -11.08 -23.07 5.27
N LEU A 66 -11.85 -23.15 4.20
CA LEU A 66 -13.29 -23.39 4.30
C LEU A 66 -13.57 -24.78 4.90
N SER A 67 -14.51 -24.83 5.83
CA SER A 67 -14.99 -26.08 6.46
C SER A 67 -16.47 -25.92 6.79
N ALA A 68 -17.18 -27.04 6.96
CA ALA A 68 -18.57 -27.05 7.41
C ALA A 68 -18.69 -27.87 8.69
N LEU A 69 -19.46 -27.35 9.66
CA LEU A 69 -19.69 -27.99 10.95
C LEU A 69 -20.44 -29.32 10.81
N ASP A 70 -21.25 -29.44 9.78
CA ASP A 70 -22.07 -30.62 9.46
C ASP A 70 -21.54 -31.47 8.29
N ALA A 71 -20.27 -31.28 7.92
CA ALA A 71 -19.60 -31.99 6.82
C ALA A 71 -19.80 -33.53 6.89
N ASN A 72 -19.78 -34.11 8.09
CA ASN A 72 -20.00 -35.53 8.31
C ASN A 72 -21.47 -35.95 8.09
N LYS A 73 -22.42 -35.03 8.29
CA LYS A 73 -23.85 -35.29 8.10
C LYS A 73 -24.29 -35.07 6.65
N LYS A 74 -23.59 -34.20 5.93
CA LYS A 74 -23.89 -33.80 4.56
C LYS A 74 -22.65 -33.87 3.66
N PRO A 75 -22.07 -35.07 3.46
CA PRO A 75 -20.80 -35.22 2.74
C PRO A 75 -20.85 -34.79 1.28
N ASN A 76 -21.99 -34.94 0.62
CA ASN A 76 -22.16 -34.56 -0.79
C ASN A 76 -22.20 -33.05 -0.96
N GLU A 77 -22.92 -32.33 -0.12
CA GLU A 77 -22.99 -30.87 -0.11
C GLU A 77 -21.64 -30.27 0.25
N TYR A 78 -20.95 -30.86 1.24
CA TYR A 78 -19.59 -30.45 1.59
C TYR A 78 -18.62 -30.65 0.41
N ALA A 79 -18.69 -31.79 -0.28
CA ALA A 79 -17.87 -32.05 -1.47
C ALA A 79 -18.18 -31.04 -2.60
N GLN A 80 -19.44 -30.66 -2.79
CA GLN A 80 -19.83 -29.63 -3.73
C GLN A 80 -19.23 -28.27 -3.36
N MET A 81 -19.38 -27.83 -2.12
CA MET A 81 -18.78 -26.58 -1.62
C MET A 81 -17.27 -26.56 -1.88
N MET A 82 -16.56 -27.63 -1.53
CA MET A 82 -15.12 -27.76 -1.76
C MET A 82 -14.73 -27.82 -3.23
N SER A 83 -15.66 -28.22 -4.11
CA SER A 83 -15.42 -28.24 -5.56
C SER A 83 -15.60 -26.86 -6.21
N LEU A 84 -16.37 -25.96 -5.59
CA LEU A 84 -16.62 -24.61 -6.10
C LEU A 84 -15.38 -23.73 -5.98
N PHE A 85 -14.72 -23.81 -4.81
CA PHE A 85 -13.61 -22.94 -4.48
C PHE A 85 -12.29 -23.71 -4.42
N ASN A 86 -11.29 -23.24 -5.17
CA ASN A 86 -9.93 -23.68 -5.01
C ASN A 86 -9.34 -23.07 -3.74
N LYS A 87 -8.57 -23.83 -2.95
CA LYS A 87 -7.89 -23.34 -1.75
C LYS A 87 -6.99 -22.14 -2.01
N GLU A 88 -6.35 -22.11 -3.17
CA GLU A 88 -5.49 -21.01 -3.57
C GLU A 88 -6.27 -19.73 -3.85
N ASP A 89 -7.42 -19.85 -4.51
CA ASP A 89 -8.30 -18.72 -4.77
C ASP A 89 -8.88 -18.13 -3.48
N VAL A 90 -9.24 -18.98 -2.51
CA VAL A 90 -9.68 -18.49 -1.19
C VAL A 90 -8.56 -17.71 -0.48
N ARG A 91 -7.30 -18.16 -0.56
CA ARG A 91 -6.15 -17.39 0.00
C ARG A 91 -5.99 -16.03 -0.65
N LYS A 92 -6.15 -15.96 -1.98
CA LYS A 92 -6.09 -14.69 -2.73
C LYS A 92 -7.23 -13.76 -2.34
N MET A 93 -8.45 -14.26 -2.19
CA MET A 93 -9.61 -13.48 -1.74
C MET A 93 -9.37 -12.91 -0.33
N VAL A 94 -8.84 -13.72 0.58
CA VAL A 94 -8.48 -13.27 1.93
C VAL A 94 -7.41 -12.19 1.90
N LEU A 95 -6.39 -12.35 1.05
CA LEU A 95 -5.33 -11.36 0.91
C LEU A 95 -5.87 -10.04 0.33
N ASP A 96 -6.66 -10.10 -0.75
CA ASP A 96 -7.30 -8.92 -1.34
C ASP A 96 -8.20 -8.21 -0.32
N ARG A 97 -9.02 -8.97 0.43
CA ARG A 97 -9.87 -8.39 1.46
C ARG A 97 -9.07 -7.66 2.55
N LYS A 98 -7.93 -8.21 2.98
CA LYS A 98 -7.06 -7.56 3.97
C LYS A 98 -6.29 -6.39 3.38
N MET A 99 -5.79 -6.52 2.16
CA MET A 99 -4.93 -5.54 1.51
C MET A 99 -5.70 -4.35 0.96
N PHE A 100 -6.82 -4.61 0.27
CA PHE A 100 -7.62 -3.60 -0.44
C PHE A 100 -8.93 -3.24 0.27
N GLY A 101 -9.27 -3.94 1.35
CA GLY A 101 -10.55 -3.77 2.02
C GLY A 101 -11.74 -4.42 1.28
N GLN A 102 -11.52 -5.09 0.17
CA GLN A 102 -12.53 -5.65 -0.72
C GLN A 102 -11.95 -6.79 -1.55
N PHE A 103 -12.80 -7.67 -2.07
CA PHE A 103 -12.39 -8.77 -2.94
C PHE A 103 -13.46 -9.07 -3.97
N ALA A 104 -13.10 -9.82 -5.02
CA ALA A 104 -14.04 -10.19 -6.07
C ALA A 104 -13.87 -11.65 -6.48
N ILE A 105 -14.98 -12.22 -6.95
CA ILE A 105 -15.12 -13.60 -7.39
C ILE A 105 -15.73 -13.60 -8.79
N GLN A 106 -15.11 -14.32 -9.69
CA GLN A 106 -15.66 -14.64 -10.99
C GLN A 106 -16.46 -15.94 -10.88
N VAL A 107 -17.78 -15.84 -10.98
CA VAL A 107 -18.73 -16.96 -10.85
C VAL A 107 -19.05 -17.51 -12.23
N HIS A 108 -18.87 -18.82 -12.41
CA HIS A 108 -19.14 -19.52 -13.65
C HIS A 108 -20.37 -20.41 -13.51
N TYR A 109 -21.36 -20.18 -14.36
CA TYR A 109 -22.59 -20.96 -14.45
C TYR A 109 -22.54 -22.02 -15.55
N ASN A 110 -23.41 -23.01 -15.43
CA ASN A 110 -23.69 -23.94 -16.53
C ASN A 110 -24.52 -23.25 -17.64
N ASP A 111 -24.70 -23.95 -18.76
CA ASP A 111 -25.44 -23.42 -19.94
C ASP A 111 -26.91 -23.04 -19.65
N LYS A 112 -27.52 -23.64 -18.64
CA LYS A 112 -28.90 -23.36 -18.22
C LYS A 112 -29.02 -22.25 -17.19
N HIS A 113 -27.87 -21.76 -16.67
CA HIS A 113 -27.81 -20.76 -15.60
C HIS A 113 -28.58 -21.16 -14.31
N ASP A 114 -28.68 -22.47 -14.04
CA ASP A 114 -29.35 -23.03 -12.86
C ASP A 114 -28.37 -23.61 -11.82
N LYS A 115 -27.07 -23.66 -12.16
CA LYS A 115 -26.02 -24.20 -11.28
C LYS A 115 -24.69 -23.47 -11.46
N ILE A 116 -24.09 -23.06 -10.34
CA ILE A 116 -22.72 -22.57 -10.31
C ILE A 116 -21.77 -23.77 -10.42
N LEU A 117 -20.87 -23.74 -11.39
CA LEU A 117 -19.89 -24.78 -11.64
C LEU A 117 -18.57 -24.52 -10.91
N LYS A 118 -18.12 -23.28 -10.91
CA LYS A 118 -16.85 -22.85 -10.33
C LYS A 118 -16.93 -21.37 -9.91
N ALA A 119 -16.12 -21.04 -8.93
CA ALA A 119 -15.86 -19.68 -8.49
C ALA A 119 -14.36 -19.48 -8.42
N TYR A 120 -13.86 -18.45 -9.08
CA TYR A 120 -12.43 -18.12 -9.15
C TYR A 120 -12.20 -16.74 -8.56
N HIS A 121 -11.04 -16.56 -7.92
CA HIS A 121 -10.59 -15.23 -7.55
C HIS A 121 -10.35 -14.38 -8.81
N ILE A 122 -10.75 -13.13 -8.77
CA ILE A 122 -10.36 -12.10 -9.74
C ILE A 122 -9.78 -10.90 -8.99
N PRO A 123 -8.56 -10.42 -9.32
CA PRO A 123 -7.92 -9.32 -8.60
C PRO A 123 -8.73 -8.03 -8.71
N VAL A 124 -9.05 -7.42 -7.57
CA VAL A 124 -9.89 -6.20 -7.54
C VAL A 124 -9.22 -4.99 -8.20
N ASN A 125 -7.90 -4.92 -8.19
CA ASN A 125 -7.15 -3.85 -8.86
C ASN A 125 -7.35 -3.85 -10.39
N LEU A 126 -7.75 -4.97 -10.98
CA LEU A 126 -8.07 -5.10 -12.40
C LEU A 126 -9.55 -4.81 -12.72
N LEU A 127 -10.38 -4.56 -11.69
CA LEU A 127 -11.80 -4.28 -11.86
C LEU A 127 -12.11 -2.80 -11.62
N ARG A 128 -13.11 -2.30 -12.36
CA ARG A 128 -13.75 -1.01 -12.09
C ARG A 128 -15.25 -1.19 -12.08
N ALA A 129 -15.90 -0.59 -11.08
CA ALA A 129 -17.36 -0.62 -10.96
C ALA A 129 -18.02 0.16 -12.09
N GLU A 130 -19.08 -0.38 -12.67
CA GLU A 130 -19.97 0.36 -13.54
C GLU A 130 -20.71 1.44 -12.76
N LYS A 131 -21.08 2.54 -13.41
CA LYS A 131 -21.94 3.54 -12.77
C LYS A 131 -23.24 2.92 -12.32
N CYS A 132 -23.69 3.28 -11.13
CA CYS A 132 -24.99 2.83 -10.62
C CYS A 132 -26.12 3.18 -11.59
N ASP A 133 -27.09 2.31 -11.64
CA ASP A 133 -28.37 2.56 -12.25
C ASP A 133 -29.22 3.60 -11.49
N LYS A 134 -30.48 3.81 -11.91
CA LYS A 134 -31.41 4.77 -11.29
C LYS A 134 -31.79 4.38 -9.86
N ASP A 135 -31.70 3.12 -9.52
CA ASP A 135 -32.00 2.56 -8.19
C ASP A 135 -30.75 2.55 -7.27
N GLY A 136 -29.63 3.03 -7.78
CA GLY A 136 -28.36 3.11 -7.04
C GLY A 136 -27.59 1.80 -6.98
N GLN A 137 -27.93 0.82 -7.84
CA GLN A 137 -27.30 -0.50 -7.89
C GLN A 137 -26.19 -0.55 -8.95
N ILE A 138 -25.11 -1.25 -8.63
CA ILE A 138 -24.01 -1.56 -9.55
C ILE A 138 -24.40 -2.82 -10.31
N THR A 139 -24.66 -2.72 -11.59
CA THR A 139 -25.14 -3.83 -12.44
C THR A 139 -24.04 -4.51 -13.23
N GLY A 140 -22.82 -3.98 -13.19
CA GLY A 140 -21.68 -4.54 -13.91
C GLY A 140 -20.33 -4.05 -13.39
N TYR A 141 -19.29 -4.72 -13.87
CA TYR A 141 -17.90 -4.41 -13.60
C TYR A 141 -17.10 -4.49 -14.90
N TYR A 142 -16.18 -3.58 -15.08
CA TYR A 142 -15.24 -3.56 -16.19
C TYR A 142 -13.90 -4.15 -15.74
N TYR A 143 -13.37 -5.07 -16.52
CA TYR A 143 -12.05 -5.68 -16.35
C TYR A 143 -11.08 -5.15 -17.39
N SER A 144 -9.88 -4.79 -16.97
CA SER A 144 -8.77 -4.50 -17.87
C SER A 144 -7.47 -5.00 -17.25
N ASP A 145 -6.60 -5.57 -18.10
CA ASP A 145 -5.25 -5.98 -17.69
C ASP A 145 -4.34 -4.77 -17.36
N ASN A 146 -4.67 -3.59 -17.91
CA ASN A 146 -3.93 -2.35 -17.63
C ASN A 146 -4.88 -1.14 -17.77
N TRP A 147 -5.12 -0.47 -16.66
CA TRP A 147 -5.99 0.71 -16.59
C TRP A 147 -5.30 2.01 -17.02
N ASP A 148 -3.97 2.03 -17.15
CA ASP A 148 -3.23 3.20 -17.61
C ASP A 148 -3.24 3.32 -19.15
N ASP A 149 -3.47 2.21 -19.86
CA ASP A 149 -3.58 2.17 -21.31
C ASP A 149 -4.82 1.41 -21.79
N THR A 150 -5.99 1.99 -21.54
CA THR A 150 -7.30 1.40 -21.94
C THR A 150 -7.53 1.38 -23.45
N LYS A 151 -6.69 2.05 -24.26
CA LYS A 151 -6.74 1.95 -25.71
C LYS A 151 -6.16 0.63 -26.21
N LYS A 152 -5.08 0.18 -25.61
CA LYS A 152 -4.43 -1.09 -25.91
C LYS A 152 -5.09 -2.26 -25.19
N PHE A 153 -5.49 -2.05 -23.93
CA PHE A 153 -6.13 -3.02 -23.05
C PHE A 153 -7.61 -2.63 -22.85
N ALA A 154 -8.41 -2.80 -23.90
CA ALA A 154 -9.80 -2.38 -23.90
C ALA A 154 -10.59 -3.06 -22.77
N PRO A 155 -11.27 -2.29 -21.89
CA PRO A 155 -12.02 -2.86 -20.79
C PRO A 155 -13.17 -3.75 -21.27
N ILE A 156 -13.30 -4.92 -20.67
CA ILE A 156 -14.36 -5.89 -20.93
C ILE A 156 -15.38 -5.81 -19.81
N ARG A 157 -16.65 -5.63 -20.16
CA ARG A 157 -17.76 -5.58 -19.20
C ARG A 157 -18.24 -6.98 -18.83
N PHE A 158 -18.41 -7.22 -17.54
CA PHE A 158 -19.09 -8.37 -16.97
C PHE A 158 -20.29 -7.91 -16.14
N ASN A 159 -21.35 -8.69 -16.10
CA ASN A 159 -22.50 -8.38 -15.26
C ASN A 159 -22.16 -8.67 -13.78
N ALA A 160 -22.76 -7.88 -12.89
CA ALA A 160 -22.73 -8.16 -11.48
C ALA A 160 -23.52 -9.45 -11.16
N PHE A 161 -23.12 -10.16 -10.12
CA PHE A 161 -23.75 -11.39 -9.67
C PHE A 161 -25.25 -11.22 -9.42
N GLY A 162 -26.06 -12.07 -10.06
CA GLY A 162 -27.52 -12.06 -9.97
C GLY A 162 -28.23 -11.05 -10.88
N TYR A 163 -27.50 -10.31 -11.72
CA TYR A 163 -28.10 -9.31 -12.64
C TYR A 163 -28.30 -9.80 -14.07
N SER A 164 -27.88 -10.99 -14.40
CA SER A 164 -28.02 -11.51 -15.76
C SER A 164 -28.25 -13.03 -15.79
N LYS A 165 -28.31 -13.58 -17.00
CA LYS A 165 -28.26 -15.02 -17.23
C LYS A 165 -27.04 -15.41 -18.08
N GLU A 166 -25.98 -14.61 -18.00
CA GLU A 166 -24.73 -14.92 -18.68
C GLU A 166 -23.96 -15.99 -17.92
N LYS A 167 -23.05 -16.66 -18.62
CA LYS A 167 -22.27 -17.77 -18.03
C LYS A 167 -21.26 -17.29 -16.98
N ILE A 168 -20.86 -16.03 -17.03
CA ILE A 168 -19.85 -15.44 -16.15
C ILE A 168 -20.40 -14.16 -15.56
N GLU A 169 -20.39 -14.09 -14.25
CA GLU A 169 -20.77 -12.91 -13.48
C GLU A 169 -19.72 -12.60 -12.42
N ILE A 170 -19.66 -11.36 -11.99
CA ILE A 170 -18.72 -10.89 -10.97
C ILE A 170 -19.48 -10.64 -9.66
N LEU A 171 -19.14 -11.41 -8.63
CA LEU A 171 -19.51 -11.11 -7.25
C LEU A 171 -18.43 -10.23 -6.66
N TYR A 172 -18.77 -9.00 -6.31
CA TYR A 172 -17.88 -8.03 -5.72
C TYR A 172 -18.30 -7.78 -4.27
N SER A 173 -17.45 -8.14 -3.33
CA SER A 173 -17.71 -8.01 -1.90
C SER A 173 -16.88 -6.87 -1.30
N LYS A 174 -17.57 -5.95 -0.63
CA LYS A 174 -16.96 -4.85 0.10
C LYS A 174 -17.82 -4.47 1.31
N PRO A 175 -17.22 -4.10 2.46
CA PRO A 175 -17.95 -3.52 3.57
C PRO A 175 -18.42 -2.10 3.24
N TYR A 176 -19.30 -1.58 4.09
CA TYR A 176 -19.60 -0.16 4.07
C TYR A 176 -18.36 0.66 4.44
N SER A 177 -18.03 1.64 3.62
CA SER A 177 -16.97 2.61 3.89
C SER A 177 -17.54 4.02 3.85
N VAL A 178 -17.30 4.81 4.91
CA VAL A 178 -17.82 6.17 5.03
C VAL A 178 -17.30 7.04 3.88
N GLY A 179 -18.22 7.72 3.19
CA GLY A 179 -17.89 8.59 2.07
C GLY A 179 -17.68 7.88 0.73
N MET A 180 -17.75 6.52 0.70
CA MET A 180 -17.52 5.72 -0.51
C MET A 180 -18.81 5.03 -0.96
N LYS A 181 -19.05 5.05 -2.27
CA LYS A 181 -20.23 4.41 -2.88
C LYS A 181 -19.86 3.11 -3.61
N TYR A 182 -18.82 3.16 -4.43
CA TYR A 182 -18.44 2.08 -5.35
C TYR A 182 -17.37 1.16 -4.77
N TYR A 183 -16.49 1.71 -3.91
CA TYR A 183 -15.33 1.01 -3.35
C TYR A 183 -15.35 1.00 -1.82
N ALA A 184 -14.33 0.40 -1.23
CA ALA A 184 -14.08 0.43 0.21
C ALA A 184 -12.61 0.74 0.49
N TYR A 185 -12.34 1.31 1.65
CA TYR A 185 -10.98 1.44 2.17
C TYR A 185 -10.54 0.15 2.87
N PRO A 186 -9.24 -0.16 2.91
CA PRO A 186 -8.72 -1.15 3.83
C PRO A 186 -8.91 -0.68 5.27
N ASP A 187 -9.01 -1.63 6.20
CA ASP A 187 -9.18 -1.35 7.63
C ASP A 187 -8.05 -0.49 8.22
N TYR A 188 -6.84 -0.57 7.63
CA TYR A 188 -5.66 0.17 8.04
C TYR A 188 -5.47 1.51 7.31
N GLN A 189 -6.49 2.03 6.65
CA GLN A 189 -6.41 3.30 5.88
C GLN A 189 -5.76 4.44 6.66
N GLY A 190 -6.08 4.57 7.95
CA GLY A 190 -5.50 5.62 8.81
C GLY A 190 -4.00 5.49 9.07
N ALA A 191 -3.41 4.31 8.81
CA ALA A 191 -1.98 4.06 8.95
C ALA A 191 -1.19 4.19 7.65
N VAL A 192 -1.86 4.32 6.51
CA VAL A 192 -1.21 4.41 5.19
C VAL A 192 -0.13 5.51 5.11
N PRO A 193 -0.30 6.72 5.69
CA PRO A 193 0.78 7.72 5.71
C PRO A 193 2.05 7.25 6.42
N TYR A 194 1.91 6.40 7.44
CA TYR A 194 3.06 5.86 8.17
C TYR A 194 3.79 4.76 7.41
N THR A 195 3.11 4.07 6.48
CA THR A 195 3.76 3.10 5.58
C THR A 195 4.64 3.82 4.56
N LEU A 196 4.23 4.99 4.08
CA LEU A 196 5.05 5.85 3.23
C LEU A 196 6.24 6.43 4.01
N LEU A 197 6.00 6.91 5.24
CA LEU A 197 7.07 7.43 6.09
C LEU A 197 8.13 6.35 6.40
N GLU A 198 7.73 5.09 6.60
CA GLU A 198 8.67 3.96 6.80
C GLU A 198 9.56 3.75 5.57
N GLU A 199 9.01 3.85 4.36
CA GLU A 199 9.76 3.80 3.10
C GLU A 199 10.76 4.96 2.97
N GLU A 200 10.32 6.18 3.20
CA GLU A 200 11.16 7.38 3.14
C GLU A 200 12.33 7.31 4.14
N ILE A 201 12.09 6.78 5.33
CA ILE A 201 13.16 6.55 6.33
C ILE A 201 14.16 5.52 5.80
N ALA A 202 13.69 4.42 5.21
CA ALA A 202 14.57 3.39 4.65
C ALA A 202 15.43 3.96 3.51
N ASP A 203 14.83 4.71 2.60
CA ASP A 203 15.51 5.36 1.49
C ASP A 203 16.55 6.38 1.97
N TYR A 204 16.19 7.19 2.97
CA TYR A 204 17.14 8.10 3.59
C TYR A 204 18.33 7.36 4.20
N LEU A 205 18.09 6.32 4.99
CA LEU A 205 19.15 5.54 5.63
C LEU A 205 20.06 4.85 4.61
N ILE A 206 19.48 4.32 3.53
CA ILE A 206 20.24 3.73 2.40
C ILE A 206 21.14 4.79 1.76
N ASN A 207 20.60 5.96 1.48
CA ASN A 207 21.36 7.08 0.92
C ASN A 207 22.50 7.53 1.84
N GLU A 208 22.26 7.65 3.16
CA GLU A 208 23.29 8.00 4.13
C GLU A 208 24.41 6.95 4.19
N VAL A 209 24.06 5.66 4.21
CA VAL A 209 25.05 4.57 4.17
C VAL A 209 25.86 4.60 2.88
N GLN A 210 25.22 4.82 1.72
CA GLN A 210 25.88 4.89 0.43
C GLN A 210 26.83 6.09 0.32
N ASN A 211 26.48 7.21 0.95
CA ASN A 211 27.25 8.43 0.96
C ASN A 211 28.29 8.48 2.11
N GLY A 212 28.43 7.37 2.87
CA GLY A 212 29.40 7.26 3.95
C GLY A 212 29.12 8.19 5.13
N PHE A 213 27.83 8.48 5.42
CA PHE A 213 27.39 9.43 6.46
C PHE A 213 27.99 10.83 6.33
N SER A 214 28.39 11.22 5.11
CA SER A 214 28.92 12.56 4.87
C SER A 214 27.77 13.56 4.73
N GLY A 215 27.78 14.59 5.59
CA GLY A 215 26.83 15.71 5.51
C GLY A 215 26.92 16.45 4.17
N THR A 216 25.99 17.40 3.96
CA THR A 216 26.03 18.29 2.79
C THR A 216 27.35 19.05 2.74
N LYS A 217 28.07 18.93 1.65
CA LYS A 217 29.31 19.70 1.44
C LYS A 217 29.01 21.02 0.78
N VAL A 218 29.49 22.10 1.36
CA VAL A 218 29.46 23.41 0.73
C VAL A 218 30.85 23.69 0.14
N VAL A 219 30.90 23.84 -1.16
CA VAL A 219 32.12 24.23 -1.89
C VAL A 219 32.02 25.72 -2.20
N ASN A 220 32.79 26.56 -1.49
CA ASN A 220 32.82 27.99 -1.70
C ASN A 220 33.99 28.35 -2.62
N PHE A 221 33.71 28.89 -3.79
CA PHE A 221 34.71 29.50 -4.67
C PHE A 221 34.82 30.99 -4.34
N ASN A 222 35.90 31.38 -3.64
CA ASN A 222 36.08 32.74 -3.15
C ASN A 222 36.95 33.64 -4.06
N ASN A 223 37.28 33.18 -5.27
CA ASN A 223 38.19 33.87 -6.20
C ASN A 223 37.47 34.65 -7.29
N GLY A 224 36.29 35.15 -7.03
CA GLY A 224 35.50 35.97 -7.93
C GLY A 224 34.20 35.26 -8.34
N VAL A 225 33.26 36.03 -8.86
CA VAL A 225 31.99 35.52 -9.40
C VAL A 225 32.13 35.38 -10.90
N PRO A 226 32.23 34.16 -11.44
CA PRO A 226 32.30 33.91 -12.87
C PRO A 226 31.00 34.31 -13.60
N THR A 227 31.03 34.36 -14.93
CA THR A 227 29.78 34.51 -15.72
C THR A 227 28.82 33.32 -15.46
N ASP A 228 27.54 33.51 -15.70
CA ASP A 228 26.51 32.47 -15.44
C ASP A 228 26.81 31.15 -16.17
N GLU A 229 27.33 31.23 -17.41
CA GLU A 229 27.75 30.07 -18.17
C GLU A 229 28.94 29.33 -17.53
N GLN A 230 29.91 30.08 -17.01
CA GLN A 230 31.07 29.51 -16.31
C GLN A 230 30.67 28.91 -14.96
N GLN A 231 29.73 29.54 -14.25
CA GLN A 231 29.17 28.98 -13.00
C GLN A 231 28.50 27.63 -13.23
N GLN A 232 27.70 27.50 -14.29
CA GLN A 232 27.08 26.23 -14.68
C GLN A 232 28.12 25.15 -15.00
N ILE A 233 29.17 25.49 -15.79
CA ILE A 233 30.22 24.54 -16.14
C ILE A 233 31.00 24.08 -14.89
N ILE A 234 31.32 25.01 -13.99
CA ILE A 234 32.03 24.68 -12.72
C ILE A 234 31.15 23.84 -11.83
N SER A 235 29.88 24.22 -11.63
CA SER A 235 28.90 23.49 -10.82
C SER A 235 28.70 22.06 -11.33
N ASN A 236 28.53 21.87 -12.64
CA ASN A 236 28.41 20.55 -13.24
C ASN A 236 29.67 19.70 -13.04
N LYS A 237 30.87 20.28 -13.22
CA LYS A 237 32.14 19.55 -12.99
C LYS A 237 32.36 19.19 -11.51
N VAL A 238 31.93 20.04 -10.57
CA VAL A 238 31.99 19.75 -9.14
C VAL A 238 31.00 18.64 -8.80
N LEU A 239 29.77 18.73 -9.29
CA LEU A 239 28.76 17.69 -9.15
C LEU A 239 29.25 16.36 -9.72
N ASP A 240 29.77 16.33 -10.95
CA ASP A 240 30.28 15.10 -11.60
C ASP A 240 31.42 14.44 -10.80
N LYS A 241 32.29 15.25 -10.18
CA LYS A 241 33.44 14.74 -9.41
C LYS A 241 33.11 14.33 -7.99
N LEU A 242 32.18 15.03 -7.33
CA LEU A 242 31.87 14.81 -5.93
C LEU A 242 30.60 13.95 -5.72
N THR A 243 29.68 13.95 -6.68
CA THR A 243 28.43 13.21 -6.49
C THR A 243 28.44 11.83 -7.12
N GLY A 244 29.35 11.49 -8.03
CA GLY A 244 29.41 10.17 -8.67
C GLY A 244 28.02 9.59 -9.00
N SER A 245 27.90 8.30 -9.18
CA SER A 245 26.59 7.62 -9.37
C SER A 245 25.75 7.49 -8.08
N ARG A 246 26.20 8.04 -6.95
CA ARG A 246 25.60 7.87 -5.61
C ARG A 246 25.33 9.19 -4.86
N GLY A 247 25.16 10.29 -5.58
CA GLY A 247 24.46 11.51 -5.14
C GLY A 247 24.81 12.14 -3.80
N GLN A 248 26.07 12.56 -3.55
CA GLN A 248 26.37 13.44 -2.42
C GLN A 248 25.69 14.80 -2.61
N LYS A 249 25.05 15.33 -1.55
CA LYS A 249 24.52 16.70 -1.57
C LYS A 249 25.67 17.70 -1.55
N VAL A 250 25.86 18.44 -2.63
CA VAL A 250 26.90 19.47 -2.75
C VAL A 250 26.25 20.80 -3.07
N ILE A 251 26.54 21.82 -2.28
CA ILE A 251 26.18 23.20 -2.56
C ILE A 251 27.41 23.91 -3.11
N VAL A 252 27.30 24.52 -4.27
CA VAL A 252 28.38 25.30 -4.88
C VAL A 252 28.04 26.79 -4.72
N ALA A 253 28.92 27.52 -4.04
CA ALA A 253 28.77 28.96 -3.85
C ALA A 253 29.95 29.71 -4.50
N PHE A 254 29.66 30.83 -5.17
CA PHE A 254 30.66 31.73 -5.76
C PHE A 254 30.63 33.07 -5.02
N ASN A 255 31.76 33.46 -4.45
CA ASN A 255 31.86 34.64 -3.62
C ASN A 255 32.97 35.56 -4.12
N ASN A 256 32.79 36.87 -3.96
CA ASN A 256 33.87 37.86 -4.06
C ASN A 256 34.44 38.10 -2.67
N ASN A 257 35.50 37.41 -2.30
CA ASN A 257 36.14 37.65 -1.04
C ASN A 257 37.67 37.92 -1.23
N ALA A 258 38.28 38.74 -0.35
CA ALA A 258 39.65 39.12 -0.41
C ALA A 258 40.63 37.96 -0.12
N GLU A 259 40.18 36.90 0.49
CA GLU A 259 40.95 35.67 0.73
C GLU A 259 40.61 34.61 -0.32
N SER A 260 41.36 34.58 -1.40
CA SER A 260 41.13 33.79 -2.60
C SER A 260 41.32 32.26 -2.43
N LYS A 261 40.80 31.64 -1.41
CA LYS A 261 40.88 30.19 -1.23
C LYS A 261 39.53 29.54 -1.38
N THR A 262 39.47 28.51 -2.21
CA THR A 262 38.31 27.63 -2.24
C THR A 262 38.23 26.87 -0.92
N THR A 263 37.12 26.98 -0.21
CA THR A 263 36.86 26.23 1.01
C THR A 263 35.81 25.17 0.78
N VAL A 264 35.97 24.03 1.45
CA VAL A 264 34.96 22.97 1.50
C VAL A 264 34.57 22.84 2.96
N GLU A 265 33.33 23.13 3.25
CA GLU A 265 32.75 23.05 4.59
C GLU A 265 31.74 21.92 4.62
N ASP A 266 31.86 21.07 5.63
CA ASP A 266 30.86 20.06 5.90
C ASP A 266 29.78 20.65 6.80
N ILE A 267 28.52 20.58 6.37
CA ILE A 267 27.38 20.87 7.24
C ILE A 267 27.11 19.58 8.02
N PRO A 268 27.40 19.54 9.35
CA PRO A 268 27.14 18.33 10.10
C PRO A 268 25.64 18.01 10.13
N LEU A 269 25.35 16.73 10.06
CA LEU A 269 23.99 16.23 10.31
C LEU A 269 23.70 16.42 11.80
N ASN A 270 22.72 17.26 12.14
CA ASN A 270 22.27 17.46 13.51
C ASN A 270 21.56 16.19 14.01
N ASP A 271 22.01 15.58 15.13
CA ASP A 271 21.38 14.52 15.94
C ASP A 271 20.50 13.50 15.19
N ALA A 272 20.82 13.28 13.91
CA ALA A 272 20.01 12.50 12.99
C ALA A 272 19.72 11.05 13.46
N PRO A 273 20.69 10.27 14.04
CA PRO A 273 20.43 8.87 14.39
C PRO A 273 19.31 8.68 15.41
N GLU A 274 19.28 9.49 16.47
CA GLU A 274 18.24 9.37 17.51
C GLU A 274 16.87 9.75 16.99
N HIS A 275 16.80 10.78 16.13
CA HIS A 275 15.54 11.21 15.52
C HIS A 275 14.97 10.14 14.61
N TYR A 276 15.78 9.47 13.80
CA TYR A 276 15.34 8.38 12.92
C TYR A 276 14.93 7.12 13.69
N THR A 277 15.57 6.82 14.80
CA THR A 277 15.14 5.74 15.70
C THR A 277 13.72 6.00 16.20
N TYR A 278 13.46 7.21 16.72
CA TYR A 278 12.13 7.61 17.16
C TYR A 278 11.08 7.50 16.04
N LEU A 279 11.38 8.00 14.83
CA LEU A 279 10.46 7.93 13.70
C LEU A 279 10.16 6.49 13.28
N SER A 280 11.18 5.61 13.27
CA SER A 280 11.01 4.19 12.95
C SER A 280 10.11 3.47 13.97
N GLU A 281 10.32 3.73 15.26
CA GLU A 281 9.48 3.18 16.34
C GLU A 281 8.04 3.70 16.25
N GLU A 282 7.86 4.98 15.93
CA GLU A 282 6.55 5.58 15.77
C GLU A 282 5.81 5.01 14.54
N CYS A 283 6.50 4.79 13.41
CA CYS A 283 5.93 4.11 12.23
C CYS A 283 5.43 2.71 12.60
N LEU A 284 6.29 1.89 13.23
CA LEU A 284 5.94 0.56 13.69
C LEU A 284 4.67 0.60 14.57
N ARG A 285 4.65 1.48 15.58
CA ARG A 285 3.54 1.62 16.52
C ARG A 285 2.25 2.04 15.83
N LYS A 286 2.30 3.01 14.91
CA LYS A 286 1.12 3.53 14.20
C LYS A 286 0.60 2.54 13.17
N ILE A 287 1.47 1.85 12.45
CA ILE A 287 1.06 0.81 11.51
C ILE A 287 0.37 -0.34 12.28
N MET A 288 0.95 -0.80 13.39
CA MET A 288 0.32 -1.80 14.23
C MET A 288 -1.05 -1.36 14.75
N LEU A 289 -1.17 -0.13 15.23
CA LEU A 289 -2.45 0.42 15.69
C LEU A 289 -3.48 0.47 14.56
N GLY A 290 -3.09 0.89 13.36
CA GLY A 290 -3.97 0.93 12.20
C GLY A 290 -4.50 -0.45 11.77
N HIS A 291 -3.71 -1.49 11.99
CA HIS A 291 -4.13 -2.89 11.78
C HIS A 291 -4.86 -3.53 12.96
N ASN A 292 -5.13 -2.76 14.03
CA ASN A 292 -5.74 -3.24 15.26
C ASN A 292 -4.95 -4.37 15.96
N ILE A 293 -3.62 -4.32 15.86
CA ILE A 293 -2.74 -5.30 16.53
C ILE A 293 -2.77 -5.07 18.03
N THR A 294 -3.19 -6.09 18.79
CA THR A 294 -3.35 -6.01 20.24
C THR A 294 -2.04 -6.13 21.02
N SER A 295 -1.05 -6.80 20.44
CA SER A 295 0.31 -6.89 21.01
C SER A 295 1.35 -7.13 19.92
N PRO A 296 2.51 -6.40 19.94
CA PRO A 296 3.63 -6.64 19.03
C PRO A 296 4.19 -8.06 19.08
N LEU A 297 4.04 -8.75 20.21
CA LEU A 297 4.48 -10.14 20.40
C LEU A 297 3.80 -11.13 19.44
N LEU A 298 2.56 -10.83 18.99
CA LEU A 298 1.85 -11.66 17.98
C LEU A 298 2.61 -11.73 16.65
N PHE A 299 3.50 -10.77 16.38
CA PHE A 299 4.29 -10.65 15.17
C PHE A 299 5.79 -10.84 15.41
N GLY A 300 6.16 -11.37 16.59
CA GLY A 300 7.55 -11.66 16.92
C GLY A 300 8.38 -10.44 17.31
N VAL A 301 7.76 -9.29 17.51
CA VAL A 301 8.44 -8.08 18.01
C VAL A 301 8.48 -8.15 19.53
N ALA A 302 9.68 -8.38 20.09
CA ALA A 302 9.88 -8.48 21.52
C ALA A 302 9.69 -7.10 22.19
N SER A 303 8.96 -7.08 23.31
CA SER A 303 8.94 -5.90 24.17
C SER A 303 10.24 -5.80 24.95
N THR A 304 10.68 -4.58 25.28
CA THR A 304 11.90 -4.28 26.02
C THR A 304 11.96 -4.90 27.42
N ASN A 305 10.87 -5.48 27.92
CA ASN A 305 10.70 -5.96 29.30
C ASN A 305 10.95 -7.47 29.52
N GLY A 306 11.55 -8.18 28.56
CA GLY A 306 11.99 -9.58 28.74
C GLY A 306 10.94 -10.64 28.47
N PHE A 307 11.40 -11.82 28.05
CA PHE A 307 10.57 -12.95 27.57
C PHE A 307 9.78 -13.70 28.67
N SER A 308 10.08 -13.52 29.93
CA SER A 308 9.57 -14.43 31.00
C SER A 308 8.23 -14.09 31.60
N SER A 309 7.69 -12.90 31.36
CA SER A 309 6.34 -12.49 31.82
C SER A 309 5.27 -12.54 30.73
N ASN A 310 5.62 -12.93 29.51
CA ASN A 310 4.83 -12.64 28.30
C ASN A 310 3.92 -13.77 27.82
N ALA A 311 3.99 -15.00 28.37
CA ALA A 311 3.17 -16.12 27.87
C ALA A 311 1.67 -15.90 28.09
N GLU A 312 1.27 -15.34 29.22
CA GLU A 312 -0.13 -15.05 29.54
C GLU A 312 -0.62 -13.83 28.77
N GLU A 313 0.21 -12.79 28.63
CA GLU A 313 -0.06 -11.64 27.77
C GLU A 313 -0.26 -12.06 26.32
N LEU A 314 0.65 -12.87 25.76
CA LEU A 314 0.54 -13.39 24.41
C LEU A 314 -0.75 -14.18 24.20
N LYS A 315 -1.11 -15.06 25.16
CA LYS A 315 -2.36 -15.83 25.09
C LYS A 315 -3.58 -14.91 25.09
N ASN A 316 -3.65 -13.97 26.02
CA ASN A 316 -4.78 -13.05 26.14
C ASN A 316 -4.88 -12.13 24.91
N SER A 317 -3.76 -11.59 24.45
CA SER A 317 -3.70 -10.77 23.23
C SER A 317 -4.11 -11.55 21.99
N SER A 318 -3.73 -12.83 21.89
CA SER A 318 -4.13 -13.71 20.78
C SER A 318 -5.64 -13.94 20.77
N ILE A 319 -6.25 -14.21 21.94
CA ILE A 319 -7.71 -14.40 22.05
C ILE A 319 -8.45 -13.09 21.70
N LEU A 320 -7.96 -11.96 22.20
CA LEU A 320 -8.53 -10.66 21.90
C LEU A 320 -8.44 -10.34 20.41
N PHE A 321 -7.28 -10.55 19.80
CA PHE A 321 -7.06 -10.34 18.39
C PHE A 321 -7.93 -11.24 17.50
N ASP A 322 -8.06 -12.53 17.86
CA ASP A 322 -8.97 -13.46 17.20
C ASP A 322 -10.41 -12.94 17.19
N ASN A 323 -10.91 -12.51 18.36
CA ASN A 323 -12.29 -12.05 18.49
C ASN A 323 -12.55 -10.68 17.83
N MET A 324 -11.59 -9.75 17.89
CA MET A 324 -11.80 -8.38 17.42
C MET A 324 -11.45 -8.19 15.94
N VAL A 325 -10.54 -9.00 15.38
CA VAL A 325 -10.03 -8.83 14.04
C VAL A 325 -10.29 -10.06 13.18
N ILE A 326 -9.81 -11.24 13.58
CA ILE A 326 -9.83 -12.41 12.71
C ILE A 326 -11.25 -12.89 12.43
N ARG A 327 -12.05 -13.09 13.47
CA ARG A 327 -13.43 -13.58 13.31
C ARG A 327 -14.33 -12.66 12.51
N PRO A 328 -14.35 -11.33 12.74
CA PRO A 328 -15.13 -10.42 11.90
C PRO A 328 -14.75 -10.52 10.40
N PHE A 329 -13.45 -10.60 10.09
CA PHE A 329 -13.04 -10.82 8.71
C PHE A 329 -13.50 -12.17 8.14
N GLN A 330 -13.47 -13.24 8.95
CA GLN A 330 -13.97 -14.56 8.54
C GLN A 330 -15.48 -14.54 8.30
N GLU A 331 -16.25 -13.87 9.15
CA GLU A 331 -17.71 -13.71 9.01
C GLU A 331 -18.05 -12.95 7.73
N GLU A 332 -17.40 -11.81 7.48
CA GLU A 332 -17.62 -11.05 6.24
C GLU A 332 -17.28 -11.83 4.96
N LEU A 333 -16.24 -12.67 5.00
CA LEU A 333 -15.90 -13.56 3.88
C LEU A 333 -16.96 -14.65 3.69
N LEU A 334 -17.45 -15.24 4.79
CA LEU A 334 -18.47 -16.28 4.74
C LEU A 334 -19.83 -15.75 4.29
N ASP A 335 -20.17 -14.51 4.63
CA ASP A 335 -21.39 -13.84 4.16
C ASP A 335 -21.44 -13.64 2.64
N ALA A 336 -20.26 -13.61 2.01
CA ALA A 336 -20.15 -13.47 0.56
C ALA A 336 -20.19 -14.81 -0.19
N PHE A 337 -20.01 -15.95 0.50
CA PHE A 337 -20.04 -17.29 -0.09
C PHE A 337 -21.40 -17.94 0.02
#